data_75dadcc9f5bf92d830b7452fe0f3e59a
#
_entry.id   75dadcc9f5bf92d830b7452fe0f3e59a
#
_cell.length_a   1.000
_cell.length_b   1.000
_cell.length_c   1.000
_cell.angle_alpha   90.00
_cell.angle_beta   90.00
_cell.angle_gamma   90.00
#
_symmetry.space_group_name_H-M   'P 1'
#
loop_
_entity.id
_entity.type
_entity.pdbx_description
1 polymer ?
#
loop_
_entity_poly.entity_id
_entity_poly.type
_entity_poly.pdbx_seq_one_letter_code
_entity_poly.pdbx_strand_id
1 'polypeptide(L)'
;MNNNPLQIIWWTIFTILLVAGYSIKPRILEDIQLITAFGYDYIDEMYVKGTAVTPISSNEETAPPKNSYFSAKGHTSKNIRQIIQSESPKTLMIGRADVVLYNKELAEHGIGYYIKTLSRDPEIGRNIYLAVVDGSVEKMLKKNYTVSETPSRYLSDLFNSNMNLNLPKTNLHSFLNTYKEEGQDPIMPLLDNYQNKIRIKGVALFKKDKYAGSVSEEDSFLFKTVYENFENGLQEIKLKDGSFLTIENLNSKVKYQMTEGDFSKAEVQISMKGRVADAGRVTFTDPNALHAVEKDFSGVSSKKLNKMMKKFQKLHVDPLGLGEKMRSKTRNFDFKEWKEKYPKMDITVKMDVELSQSGIVD
;
A
#
# COMPACT_ATOMS: atom_id res chain seq x y z
N MET A 1 24.02 50.92 -44.70
CA MET A 1 23.96 50.02 -43.53
C MET A 1 23.26 48.74 -43.98
N ASN A 2 24.01 47.69 -44.25
CA ASN A 2 23.44 46.40 -44.67
C ASN A 2 22.96 45.68 -43.42
N ASN A 3 21.68 45.71 -43.18
CA ASN A 3 21.07 44.88 -42.09
C ASN A 3 21.01 43.47 -42.61
N ASN A 4 21.91 42.62 -42.13
CA ASN A 4 21.99 41.20 -42.48
C ASN A 4 20.68 40.52 -41.97
N PRO A 5 19.85 39.93 -42.88
CA PRO A 5 18.54 39.37 -42.48
C PRO A 5 18.67 38.32 -41.39
N LEU A 6 19.78 37.63 -41.30
CA LEU A 6 20.12 36.70 -40.22
C LEU A 6 20.22 37.38 -38.84
N GLN A 7 20.76 38.59 -38.78
CA GLN A 7 20.83 39.34 -37.48
C GLN A 7 19.45 39.79 -37.02
N ILE A 8 18.57 40.17 -37.94
CA ILE A 8 17.17 40.56 -37.57
C ILE A 8 16.44 39.35 -37.03
N ILE A 9 16.59 38.17 -37.63
CA ILE A 9 15.98 36.90 -37.13
C ILE A 9 16.52 36.57 -35.74
N TRP A 10 17.80 36.68 -35.50
CA TRP A 10 18.38 36.43 -34.19
C TRP A 10 17.88 37.40 -33.11
N TRP A 11 17.74 38.68 -33.42
CA TRP A 11 17.19 39.68 -32.49
C TRP A 11 15.71 39.47 -32.21
N THR A 12 14.92 39.05 -33.22
CA THR A 12 13.51 38.69 -33.00
C THR A 12 13.33 37.46 -32.15
N ILE A 13 14.11 36.39 -32.37
CA ILE A 13 14.08 35.19 -31.52
C ILE A 13 14.51 35.52 -30.08
N PHE A 14 15.55 36.32 -29.91
CA PHE A 14 16.03 36.75 -28.60
C PHE A 14 14.98 37.59 -27.85
N THR A 15 14.30 38.50 -28.56
CA THR A 15 13.21 39.29 -27.96
C THR A 15 12.01 38.41 -27.57
N ILE A 16 11.64 37.42 -28.41
CA ILE A 16 10.57 36.48 -28.10
C ILE A 16 10.92 35.62 -26.87
N LEU A 17 12.17 35.15 -26.75
CA LEU A 17 12.63 34.41 -25.58
C LEU A 17 12.65 35.25 -24.30
N LEU A 18 13.04 36.55 -24.40
CA LEU A 18 12.99 37.49 -23.28
C LEU A 18 11.54 37.74 -22.83
N VAL A 19 10.61 37.97 -23.75
CA VAL A 19 9.19 38.19 -23.44
C VAL A 19 8.55 36.90 -22.87
N ALA A 20 8.89 35.75 -23.42
CA ALA A 20 8.43 34.45 -22.90
C ALA A 20 8.96 34.19 -21.47
N GLY A 21 10.23 34.57 -21.19
CA GLY A 21 10.80 34.45 -19.85
C GLY A 21 10.13 35.39 -18.82
N TYR A 22 9.69 36.56 -19.23
CA TYR A 22 8.96 37.49 -18.35
C TYR A 22 7.53 37.08 -18.05
N SER A 23 6.95 36.23 -18.86
CA SER A 23 5.56 35.72 -18.68
C SER A 23 5.42 34.64 -17.61
N ILE A 24 6.51 34.04 -17.15
CA ILE A 24 6.48 33.06 -16.07
C ILE A 24 6.46 33.82 -14.74
N LYS A 25 5.27 34.00 -14.16
CA LYS A 25 5.17 34.52 -12.78
C LYS A 25 5.80 33.53 -11.82
N PRO A 26 6.87 33.86 -11.09
CA PRO A 26 7.42 33.00 -10.08
C PRO A 26 6.35 32.78 -9.01
N ARG A 27 6.05 31.51 -8.68
CA ARG A 27 5.20 31.20 -7.54
C ARG A 27 6.00 31.46 -6.28
N ILE A 28 5.59 32.43 -5.49
CA ILE A 28 6.21 32.74 -4.20
C ILE A 28 5.83 31.62 -3.24
N LEU A 29 6.80 30.92 -2.67
CA LEU A 29 6.59 29.81 -1.75
C LEU A 29 5.74 30.19 -0.52
N GLU A 30 5.82 31.46 -0.11
CA GLU A 30 5.06 32.01 1.02
C GLU A 30 3.56 32.09 0.76
N ASP A 31 3.12 32.13 -0.50
CA ASP A 31 1.71 32.18 -0.91
C ASP A 31 1.12 30.79 -1.16
N ILE A 32 1.91 29.75 -0.94
CA ILE A 32 1.50 28.35 -1.16
C ILE A 32 1.36 27.65 0.17
N GLN A 33 0.32 26.81 0.29
CA GLN A 33 0.14 25.88 1.40
C GLN A 33 0.06 24.47 0.85
N LEU A 34 1.02 23.63 1.25
CA LEU A 34 1.17 22.29 0.72
C LEU A 34 0.25 21.31 1.45
N ILE A 35 -0.57 20.60 0.71
CA ILE A 35 -1.33 19.47 1.23
C ILE A 35 -0.38 18.27 1.35
N THR A 36 -0.22 17.74 2.56
CA THR A 36 0.66 16.60 2.86
C THR A 36 -0.10 15.30 3.03
N ALA A 37 -1.36 15.34 3.45
CA ALA A 37 -2.27 14.20 3.44
C ALA A 37 -3.64 14.63 2.93
N PHE A 38 -4.29 13.73 2.21
CA PHE A 38 -5.66 13.91 1.77
C PHE A 38 -6.48 12.65 2.05
N GLY A 39 -7.78 12.82 2.30
CA GLY A 39 -8.63 11.68 2.56
C GLY A 39 -10.05 11.87 2.09
N TYR A 40 -10.75 10.75 1.87
CA TYR A 40 -12.12 10.71 1.38
C TYR A 40 -12.99 9.83 2.26
N ASP A 41 -14.09 10.38 2.75
CA ASP A 41 -15.17 9.69 3.46
C ASP A 41 -16.42 9.63 2.57
N TYR A 42 -17.02 8.46 2.42
CA TYR A 42 -18.32 8.29 1.78
C TYR A 42 -19.41 8.99 2.60
N ILE A 43 -20.35 9.64 1.96
CA ILE A 43 -21.54 10.21 2.60
C ILE A 43 -22.79 9.52 2.05
N ASP A 44 -22.94 9.56 0.74
CA ASP A 44 -24.04 8.96 -0.01
C ASP A 44 -23.62 8.77 -1.48
N GLU A 45 -24.52 8.26 -2.33
CA GLU A 45 -24.25 8.03 -3.76
C GLU A 45 -23.86 9.30 -4.54
N MET A 46 -24.28 10.47 -4.06
CA MET A 46 -24.02 11.75 -4.73
C MET A 46 -22.81 12.48 -4.12
N TYR A 47 -22.53 12.28 -2.85
CA TYR A 47 -21.60 13.10 -2.12
C TYR A 47 -20.50 12.30 -1.41
N VAL A 48 -19.30 12.86 -1.48
CA VAL A 48 -18.14 12.42 -0.73
C VAL A 48 -17.57 13.61 0.03
N LYS A 49 -17.05 13.38 1.22
CA LYS A 49 -16.33 14.38 2.00
C LYS A 49 -14.84 14.22 1.79
N GLY A 50 -14.18 15.29 1.36
CA GLY A 50 -12.72 15.34 1.30
C GLY A 50 -12.16 16.09 2.50
N THR A 51 -11.04 15.62 3.04
CA THR A 51 -10.29 16.26 4.12
C THR A 51 -8.83 16.42 3.72
N ALA A 52 -8.33 17.65 3.73
CA ALA A 52 -6.94 17.99 3.46
C ALA A 52 -6.21 18.35 4.75
N VAL A 53 -4.97 17.92 4.87
CA VAL A 53 -4.05 18.28 5.96
C VAL A 53 -2.92 19.10 5.39
N THR A 54 -2.66 20.25 6.00
CA THR A 54 -1.56 21.13 5.63
C THR A 54 -0.76 21.51 6.88
N PRO A 55 0.57 21.43 6.88
CA PRO A 55 1.38 21.91 7.98
C PRO A 55 1.32 23.44 8.06
N ILE A 56 1.33 23.97 9.28
CA ILE A 56 1.50 25.39 9.57
C ILE A 56 2.96 25.61 9.90
N SER A 57 3.65 26.44 9.12
CA SER A 57 5.01 26.86 9.46
C SER A 57 4.99 27.67 10.75
N SER A 58 5.76 27.28 11.75
CA SER A 58 6.02 28.04 12.96
C SER A 58 7.34 28.79 12.77
N ASN A 59 7.40 30.05 13.21
CA ASN A 59 8.65 30.82 13.25
C ASN A 59 9.54 30.42 14.44
N GLU A 60 9.04 29.57 15.33
CA GLU A 60 9.78 29.04 16.48
C GLU A 60 10.27 27.63 16.17
N GLU A 61 11.57 27.42 16.11
CA GLU A 61 12.21 26.11 15.82
C GLU A 61 11.83 25.00 16.83
N THR A 62 11.41 25.38 18.04
CA THR A 62 11.06 24.44 19.13
C THR A 62 9.57 24.19 19.27
N ALA A 63 8.71 24.86 18.50
CA ALA A 63 7.27 24.69 18.61
C ALA A 63 6.84 23.36 17.99
N PRO A 64 5.92 22.62 18.62
CA PRO A 64 5.39 21.39 18.04
C PRO A 64 4.70 21.70 16.71
N PRO A 65 4.83 20.82 15.70
CA PRO A 65 4.23 21.03 14.39
C PRO A 65 2.72 21.16 14.51
N LYS A 66 2.19 22.25 14.00
CA LYS A 66 0.75 22.51 13.93
C LYS A 66 0.24 22.19 12.53
N ASN A 67 -1.01 21.76 12.44
CA ASN A 67 -1.66 21.47 11.17
C ASN A 67 -2.94 22.26 11.03
N SER A 68 -3.23 22.71 9.81
CA SER A 68 -4.56 23.15 9.40
C SER A 68 -5.28 21.98 8.72
N TYR A 69 -6.58 21.93 8.95
CA TYR A 69 -7.47 20.91 8.40
C TYR A 69 -8.59 21.59 7.64
N PHE A 70 -8.75 21.24 6.39
CA PHE A 70 -9.84 21.73 5.55
C PHE A 70 -10.71 20.54 5.16
N SER A 71 -12.01 20.67 5.28
CA SER A 71 -12.94 19.59 4.91
C SER A 71 -14.11 20.13 4.14
N ALA A 72 -14.43 19.53 3.00
CA ALA A 72 -15.56 19.92 2.19
C ALA A 72 -16.33 18.69 1.68
N LYS A 73 -17.66 18.87 1.51
CA LYS A 73 -18.54 17.92 0.84
C LYS A 73 -18.68 18.32 -0.64
N GLY A 74 -18.58 17.36 -1.54
CA GLY A 74 -18.73 17.63 -2.95
C GLY A 74 -18.98 16.36 -3.75
N HIS A 75 -19.29 16.52 -5.05
CA HIS A 75 -19.56 15.41 -5.97
C HIS A 75 -18.27 14.86 -6.60
N THR A 76 -17.26 15.67 -6.74
CA THR A 76 -16.01 15.31 -7.40
C THR A 76 -14.80 15.76 -6.60
N SER A 77 -13.69 15.05 -6.73
CA SER A 77 -12.42 15.41 -6.11
C SER A 77 -11.98 16.84 -6.45
N LYS A 78 -12.20 17.31 -7.68
CA LYS A 78 -11.88 18.68 -8.10
C LYS A 78 -12.81 19.71 -7.46
N ASN A 79 -14.11 19.43 -7.38
CA ASN A 79 -15.09 20.31 -6.72
C ASN A 79 -14.78 20.45 -5.23
N ILE A 80 -14.47 19.32 -4.55
CA ILE A 80 -14.04 19.33 -3.14
C ILE A 80 -12.81 20.23 -2.95
N ARG A 81 -11.77 20.08 -3.80
CA ARG A 81 -10.57 20.91 -3.72
C ARG A 81 -10.88 22.39 -3.98
N GLN A 82 -11.80 22.70 -4.89
CA GLN A 82 -12.22 24.08 -5.16
C GLN A 82 -12.91 24.72 -3.96
N ILE A 83 -13.79 23.97 -3.28
CA ILE A 83 -14.47 24.45 -2.05
C ILE A 83 -13.42 24.65 -0.94
N ILE A 84 -12.54 23.67 -0.71
CA ILE A 84 -11.45 23.81 0.26
C ILE A 84 -10.55 25.00 -0.06
N GLN A 85 -10.26 25.27 -1.34
CA GLN A 85 -9.48 26.44 -1.75
C GLN A 85 -10.16 27.76 -1.37
N SER A 86 -11.49 27.83 -1.43
CA SER A 86 -12.22 29.06 -1.05
C SER A 86 -12.17 29.37 0.45
N GLU A 87 -11.79 28.40 1.27
CA GLU A 87 -11.61 28.53 2.72
C GLU A 87 -10.15 28.83 3.11
N SER A 88 -9.22 28.72 2.18
CA SER A 88 -7.80 28.91 2.43
C SER A 88 -7.31 30.29 1.96
N PRO A 89 -6.61 31.06 2.81
CA PRO A 89 -6.01 32.34 2.41
C PRO A 89 -4.81 32.17 1.46
N LYS A 90 -4.28 30.96 1.33
CA LYS A 90 -3.14 30.62 0.48
C LYS A 90 -3.54 29.63 -0.60
N THR A 91 -2.79 29.58 -1.69
CA THR A 91 -3.00 28.56 -2.75
C THR A 91 -2.66 27.17 -2.23
N LEU A 92 -3.64 26.28 -2.22
CA LEU A 92 -3.46 24.89 -1.82
C LEU A 92 -2.90 24.05 -2.98
N MET A 93 -1.77 23.40 -2.75
CA MET A 93 -1.13 22.50 -3.71
C MET A 93 -0.99 21.08 -3.14
N ILE A 94 -1.40 20.09 -3.93
CA ILE A 94 -1.38 18.68 -3.53
C ILE A 94 -0.03 17.99 -3.85
N GLY A 95 0.87 18.65 -4.55
CA GLY A 95 2.12 18.08 -5.05
C GLY A 95 3.08 17.51 -3.99
N ARG A 96 2.78 17.69 -2.71
CA ARG A 96 3.52 17.13 -1.58
C ARG A 96 2.71 16.16 -0.72
N ALA A 97 1.61 15.63 -1.25
CA ALA A 97 0.86 14.60 -0.54
C ALA A 97 1.72 13.32 -0.44
N ASP A 98 1.98 12.89 0.79
CA ASP A 98 2.67 11.64 1.08
C ASP A 98 1.68 10.48 1.20
N VAL A 99 0.43 10.77 1.61
CA VAL A 99 -0.60 9.78 1.92
C VAL A 99 -1.96 10.21 1.40
N VAL A 100 -2.70 9.27 0.79
CA VAL A 100 -4.11 9.42 0.47
C VAL A 100 -4.91 8.28 1.10
N LEU A 101 -5.96 8.62 1.85
CA LEU A 101 -6.78 7.69 2.58
C LEU A 101 -8.20 7.61 2.00
N TYR A 102 -8.78 6.42 2.03
CA TYR A 102 -10.17 6.18 1.63
C TYR A 102 -10.88 5.48 2.77
N ASN A 103 -12.07 5.94 3.20
CA ASN A 103 -12.81 5.15 4.14
C ASN A 103 -13.30 3.85 3.47
N LYS A 104 -13.49 2.82 4.28
CA LYS A 104 -13.85 1.48 3.80
C LYS A 104 -15.15 1.49 2.99
N GLU A 105 -16.15 2.25 3.44
CA GLU A 105 -17.43 2.37 2.75
C GLU A 105 -17.28 2.94 1.33
N LEU A 106 -16.46 4.00 1.15
CA LEU A 106 -16.12 4.51 -0.18
C LEU A 106 -15.39 3.46 -1.02
N ALA A 107 -14.48 2.71 -0.39
CA ALA A 107 -13.73 1.65 -1.08
C ALA A 107 -14.65 0.50 -1.53
N GLU A 108 -15.71 0.18 -0.79
CA GLU A 108 -16.74 -0.80 -1.17
C GLU A 108 -17.57 -0.33 -2.37
N HIS A 109 -17.84 0.98 -2.48
CA HIS A 109 -18.53 1.57 -3.64
C HIS A 109 -17.62 1.70 -4.86
N GLY A 110 -16.31 1.88 -4.65
CA GLY A 110 -15.28 1.95 -5.69
C GLY A 110 -14.50 3.26 -5.68
N ILE A 111 -13.17 3.13 -5.72
CA ILE A 111 -12.23 4.27 -5.66
C ILE A 111 -11.56 4.59 -7.00
N GLY A 112 -11.95 3.91 -8.08
CA GLY A 112 -11.30 4.03 -9.39
C GLY A 112 -11.30 5.45 -9.95
N TYR A 113 -12.38 6.22 -9.71
CA TYR A 113 -12.44 7.62 -10.07
C TYR A 113 -11.33 8.44 -9.37
N TYR A 114 -11.16 8.26 -8.07
CA TYR A 114 -10.16 9.00 -7.26
C TYR A 114 -8.74 8.61 -7.65
N ILE A 115 -8.49 7.32 -7.83
CA ILE A 115 -7.20 6.79 -8.30
C ILE A 115 -6.82 7.36 -9.67
N LYS A 116 -7.75 7.39 -10.62
CA LYS A 116 -7.54 7.98 -11.95
C LYS A 116 -7.27 9.48 -11.86
N THR A 117 -7.95 10.19 -10.96
CA THR A 117 -7.73 11.63 -10.76
C THR A 117 -6.32 11.89 -10.21
N LEU A 118 -5.85 11.12 -9.22
CA LEU A 118 -4.49 11.20 -8.72
C LEU A 118 -3.44 10.90 -9.80
N SER A 119 -3.68 9.85 -10.60
CA SER A 119 -2.73 9.44 -11.64
C SER A 119 -2.56 10.41 -12.80
N ARG A 120 -3.54 11.29 -13.02
CA ARG A 120 -3.55 12.32 -14.08
C ARG A 120 -3.02 13.66 -13.63
N ASP A 121 -2.86 13.86 -12.35
CA ASP A 121 -2.34 15.11 -11.79
C ASP A 121 -0.81 15.11 -11.89
N PRO A 122 -0.19 16.00 -12.69
CA PRO A 122 1.26 15.99 -12.90
C PRO A 122 2.05 16.44 -11.66
N GLU A 123 1.38 17.10 -10.70
CA GLU A 123 2.00 17.54 -9.46
C GLU A 123 2.13 16.38 -8.45
N ILE A 124 1.41 15.27 -8.66
CA ILE A 124 1.36 14.14 -7.73
C ILE A 124 2.42 13.09 -8.05
N GLY A 125 3.29 12.84 -7.08
CA GLY A 125 4.28 11.76 -7.14
C GLY A 125 3.61 10.37 -7.13
N ARG A 126 4.23 9.37 -7.77
CA ARG A 126 3.69 8.02 -7.81
C ARG A 126 4.03 7.18 -6.57
N ASN A 127 4.91 7.68 -5.71
CA ASN A 127 5.32 7.01 -4.47
C ASN A 127 4.40 7.29 -3.27
N ILE A 128 3.27 7.96 -3.50
CA ILE A 128 2.26 8.23 -2.47
C ILE A 128 1.73 6.93 -1.91
N TYR A 129 1.66 6.84 -0.59
CA TYR A 129 1.00 5.75 0.09
C TYR A 129 -0.51 5.88 -0.01
N LEU A 130 -1.17 4.77 -0.29
CA LEU A 130 -2.63 4.66 -0.29
C LEU A 130 -3.03 3.71 0.83
N ALA A 131 -4.14 4.00 1.51
CA ALA A 131 -4.69 3.08 2.50
C ALA A 131 -6.21 3.18 2.62
N VAL A 132 -6.82 2.08 3.07
CA VAL A 132 -8.22 2.04 3.48
C VAL A 132 -8.29 2.24 4.98
N VAL A 133 -9.28 3.02 5.45
CA VAL A 133 -9.55 3.26 6.86
C VAL A 133 -10.88 2.59 7.24
N ASP A 134 -10.85 1.68 8.19
CA ASP A 134 -12.04 1.10 8.80
C ASP A 134 -12.62 2.09 9.82
N GLY A 135 -13.38 3.05 9.31
CA GLY A 135 -13.92 4.18 10.03
C GLY A 135 -13.81 5.49 9.25
N SER A 136 -13.95 6.64 9.94
CA SER A 136 -13.87 7.96 9.29
C SER A 136 -12.42 8.41 9.11
N VAL A 137 -12.08 8.76 7.88
CA VAL A 137 -10.79 9.34 7.52
C VAL A 137 -10.63 10.73 8.12
N GLU A 138 -11.68 11.56 8.09
CA GLU A 138 -11.64 12.88 8.71
C GLU A 138 -11.29 12.81 10.19
N LYS A 139 -11.97 11.92 10.93
CA LYS A 139 -11.69 11.73 12.37
C LYS A 139 -10.26 11.24 12.60
N MET A 140 -9.75 10.34 11.74
CA MET A 140 -8.39 9.86 11.82
C MET A 140 -7.38 10.98 11.56
N LEU A 141 -7.55 11.78 10.52
CA LEU A 141 -6.61 12.84 10.17
C LEU A 141 -6.63 14.02 11.16
N LYS A 142 -7.80 14.37 11.72
CA LYS A 142 -7.97 15.50 12.66
C LYS A 142 -7.61 15.16 14.10
N LYS A 143 -7.39 13.88 14.42
CA LYS A 143 -7.09 13.46 15.78
C LYS A 143 -5.69 13.86 16.20
N ASN A 144 -5.55 14.42 17.39
CA ASN A 144 -4.27 14.67 18.00
C ASN A 144 -3.68 13.35 18.52
N TYR A 145 -2.69 12.84 17.82
CA TYR A 145 -1.88 11.73 18.32
C TYR A 145 -0.78 12.29 19.22
N THR A 146 -0.46 11.55 20.30
CA THR A 146 0.60 11.94 21.27
C THR A 146 2.03 11.89 20.67
N VAL A 147 2.16 12.04 19.38
CA VAL A 147 3.42 12.03 18.64
C VAL A 147 3.70 13.43 18.15
N SER A 148 4.95 13.89 18.25
CA SER A 148 5.41 15.22 17.87
C SER A 148 5.44 15.45 16.35
N GLU A 149 4.60 14.76 15.57
CA GLU A 149 4.69 14.75 14.10
C GLU A 149 3.35 15.12 13.45
N THR A 150 3.44 15.55 12.18
CA THR A 150 2.25 15.74 11.36
C THR A 150 1.58 14.40 11.05
N PRO A 151 0.24 14.31 10.90
CA PRO A 151 -0.45 13.06 10.55
C PRO A 151 0.11 12.39 9.29
N SER A 152 0.52 13.17 8.30
CA SER A 152 1.13 12.65 7.06
C SER A 152 2.48 11.97 7.32
N ARG A 153 3.33 12.61 8.12
CA ARG A 153 4.65 12.05 8.46
C ARG A 153 4.49 10.79 9.29
N TYR A 154 3.65 10.84 10.31
CA TYR A 154 3.34 9.67 11.13
C TYR A 154 2.85 8.48 10.30
N LEU A 155 1.90 8.70 9.37
CA LEU A 155 1.40 7.65 8.49
C LEU A 155 2.47 7.11 7.53
N SER A 156 3.28 8.00 6.94
CA SER A 156 4.35 7.58 6.04
C SER A 156 5.39 6.72 6.74
N ASP A 157 5.78 7.11 7.95
CA ASP A 157 6.77 6.36 8.75
C ASP A 157 6.16 5.04 9.26
N LEU A 158 4.85 5.03 9.63
CA LEU A 158 4.12 3.80 9.97
C LEU A 158 4.11 2.81 8.81
N PHE A 159 3.81 3.27 7.59
CA PHE A 159 3.82 2.40 6.41
C PHE A 159 5.22 1.91 6.08
N ASN A 160 6.19 2.81 6.00
CA ASN A 160 7.57 2.46 5.66
C ASN A 160 8.16 1.41 6.62
N SER A 161 7.99 1.63 7.93
CA SER A 161 8.48 0.70 8.95
C SER A 161 7.82 -0.68 8.84
N ASN A 162 6.49 -0.72 8.67
CA ASN A 162 5.77 -1.99 8.61
C ASN A 162 5.92 -2.71 7.26
N MET A 163 6.13 -1.99 6.16
CA MET A 163 6.46 -2.58 4.85
C MET A 163 7.85 -3.21 4.83
N ASN A 164 8.76 -2.77 5.69
CA ASN A 164 10.02 -3.44 5.92
C ASN A 164 9.92 -4.68 6.83
N LEU A 165 8.77 -4.86 7.49
CA LEU A 165 8.44 -6.03 8.32
C LEU A 165 7.38 -6.91 7.63
N ASN A 166 6.19 -6.98 8.18
CA ASN A 166 5.14 -7.92 7.81
C ASN A 166 4.14 -7.40 6.77
N LEU A 167 4.10 -6.09 6.52
CA LEU A 167 3.16 -5.51 5.55
C LEU A 167 3.74 -5.59 4.12
N PRO A 168 2.98 -6.03 3.11
CA PRO A 168 3.41 -5.98 1.72
C PRO A 168 3.71 -4.56 1.24
N LYS A 169 4.72 -4.41 0.37
CA LYS A 169 5.08 -3.11 -0.22
C LYS A 169 4.01 -2.67 -1.21
N THR A 170 3.41 -1.51 -0.96
CA THR A 170 2.36 -0.95 -1.82
C THR A 170 2.35 0.58 -1.78
N ASN A 171 2.04 1.19 -2.91
CA ASN A 171 1.90 2.63 -3.11
C ASN A 171 0.99 2.90 -4.31
N LEU A 172 0.80 4.16 -4.69
CA LEU A 172 -0.01 4.53 -5.87
C LEU A 172 0.49 3.85 -7.15
N HIS A 173 1.81 3.74 -7.34
CA HIS A 173 2.38 3.11 -8.54
C HIS A 173 2.02 1.63 -8.63
N SER A 174 2.25 0.87 -7.57
CA SER A 174 1.92 -0.56 -7.51
C SER A 174 0.43 -0.80 -7.67
N PHE A 175 -0.41 0.01 -7.00
CA PHE A 175 -1.86 -0.07 -7.14
C PHE A 175 -2.32 0.19 -8.57
N LEU A 176 -1.79 1.22 -9.23
CA LEU A 176 -2.14 1.54 -10.63
C LEU A 176 -1.75 0.42 -11.60
N ASN A 177 -0.60 -0.21 -11.38
CA ASN A 177 -0.15 -1.31 -12.21
C ASN A 177 -1.12 -2.49 -12.09
N THR A 178 -1.39 -2.97 -10.87
CA THR A 178 -2.31 -4.09 -10.65
C THR A 178 -3.76 -3.75 -11.03
N TYR A 179 -4.20 -2.50 -10.85
CA TYR A 179 -5.54 -2.05 -11.26
C TYR A 179 -5.74 -2.11 -12.78
N LYS A 180 -4.69 -1.83 -13.57
CA LYS A 180 -4.73 -1.89 -15.04
C LYS A 180 -4.65 -3.32 -15.57
N GLU A 181 -3.99 -4.21 -14.84
CA GLU A 181 -3.87 -5.61 -15.23
C GLU A 181 -5.21 -6.34 -15.08
N GLU A 182 -5.48 -7.29 -15.97
CA GLU A 182 -6.69 -8.13 -15.86
C GLU A 182 -6.48 -9.36 -15.00
N GLY A 183 -5.23 -9.81 -14.88
CA GLY A 183 -4.84 -11.03 -14.17
C GLY A 183 -4.31 -10.83 -12.78
N GLN A 184 -4.44 -9.62 -12.22
CA GLN A 184 -4.07 -9.31 -10.84
C GLN A 184 -5.00 -8.27 -10.23
N ASP A 185 -5.33 -8.44 -8.96
CA ASP A 185 -6.16 -7.50 -8.21
C ASP A 185 -5.34 -6.70 -7.19
N PRO A 186 -5.63 -5.40 -7.01
CA PRO A 186 -4.86 -4.52 -6.12
C PRO A 186 -5.03 -4.84 -4.63
N ILE A 187 -4.06 -4.37 -3.86
CA ILE A 187 -4.07 -4.38 -2.40
C ILE A 187 -3.68 -3.02 -1.83
N MET A 188 -4.08 -2.73 -0.61
CA MET A 188 -3.66 -1.56 0.18
C MET A 188 -3.54 -1.94 1.67
N PRO A 189 -2.79 -1.19 2.49
CA PRO A 189 -2.91 -1.25 3.94
C PRO A 189 -4.34 -0.97 4.39
N LEU A 190 -4.81 -1.71 5.39
CA LEU A 190 -6.06 -1.46 6.09
C LEU A 190 -5.73 -0.90 7.47
N LEU A 191 -6.29 0.25 7.80
CA LEU A 191 -6.05 0.97 9.04
C LEU A 191 -7.30 0.98 9.92
N ASP A 192 -7.11 1.06 11.21
CA ASP A 192 -8.15 1.46 12.17
C ASP A 192 -7.60 2.42 13.24
N ASN A 193 -8.51 2.99 14.01
CA ASN A 193 -8.18 3.72 15.23
C ASN A 193 -8.27 2.78 16.42
N TYR A 194 -7.15 2.51 17.06
CA TYR A 194 -7.08 1.67 18.24
C TYR A 194 -6.41 2.41 19.41
N GLN A 195 -7.08 2.50 20.54
CA GLN A 195 -6.54 3.14 21.77
C GLN A 195 -5.82 4.47 21.52
N ASN A 196 -6.45 5.39 20.79
CA ASN A 196 -5.89 6.69 20.42
C ASN A 196 -4.64 6.66 19.48
N LYS A 197 -4.35 5.53 18.84
CA LYS A 197 -3.28 5.38 17.84
C LYS A 197 -3.87 4.92 16.51
N ILE A 198 -3.20 5.23 15.43
CA ILE A 198 -3.46 4.58 14.13
C ILE A 198 -2.76 3.23 14.16
N ARG A 199 -3.51 2.19 13.80
CA ARG A 199 -2.98 0.82 13.73
C ARG A 199 -3.20 0.24 12.35
N ILE A 200 -2.22 -0.51 11.87
CA ILE A 200 -2.39 -1.38 10.70
C ILE A 200 -3.20 -2.59 11.15
N LYS A 201 -4.42 -2.71 10.62
CA LYS A 201 -5.35 -3.81 10.88
C LYS A 201 -5.11 -5.01 9.97
N GLY A 202 -4.32 -4.80 8.90
CA GLY A 202 -3.99 -5.81 7.91
C GLY A 202 -3.91 -5.25 6.50
N VAL A 203 -4.32 -6.06 5.53
CA VAL A 203 -4.27 -5.75 4.10
C VAL A 203 -5.66 -5.78 3.50
N ALA A 204 -6.11 -4.68 2.92
CA ALA A 204 -7.33 -4.60 2.14
C ALA A 204 -7.12 -5.23 0.76
N LEU A 205 -8.05 -6.08 0.35
CA LEU A 205 -8.10 -6.76 -0.93
C LEU A 205 -9.15 -6.10 -1.81
N PHE A 206 -8.80 -5.85 -3.05
CA PHE A 206 -9.70 -5.23 -4.01
C PHE A 206 -10.09 -6.19 -5.12
N LYS A 207 -11.30 -6.00 -5.67
CA LYS A 207 -11.67 -6.48 -7.00
C LYS A 207 -11.70 -5.28 -7.91
N LYS A 208 -10.66 -5.14 -8.73
CA LYS A 208 -10.40 -3.91 -9.48
C LYS A 208 -10.28 -2.70 -8.53
N ASP A 209 -11.27 -1.83 -8.46
CA ASP A 209 -11.30 -0.62 -7.63
C ASP A 209 -12.22 -0.72 -6.41
N LYS A 210 -12.86 -1.87 -6.19
CA LYS A 210 -13.79 -2.09 -5.08
C LYS A 210 -13.17 -2.96 -4.01
N TYR A 211 -13.28 -2.53 -2.77
CA TYR A 211 -12.91 -3.35 -1.63
C TYR A 211 -13.75 -4.63 -1.60
N ALA A 212 -13.09 -5.78 -1.53
CA ALA A 212 -13.72 -7.10 -1.54
C ALA A 212 -13.54 -7.87 -0.24
N GLY A 213 -12.58 -7.48 0.58
CA GLY A 213 -12.25 -8.15 1.85
C GLY A 213 -10.88 -7.77 2.35
N SER A 214 -10.37 -8.48 3.34
CA SER A 214 -9.05 -8.18 3.91
C SER A 214 -8.33 -9.43 4.39
N VAL A 215 -7.01 -9.35 4.51
CA VAL A 215 -6.16 -10.24 5.31
C VAL A 215 -5.95 -9.56 6.66
N SER A 216 -6.04 -10.30 7.77
CA SER A 216 -5.80 -9.76 9.11
C SER A 216 -4.32 -9.41 9.32
N GLU A 217 -4.03 -8.60 10.32
CA GLU A 217 -2.66 -8.28 10.71
C GLU A 217 -1.88 -9.55 11.09
N GLU A 218 -2.48 -10.47 11.85
CA GLU A 218 -1.90 -11.76 12.24
C GLU A 218 -1.49 -12.65 11.05
N ASP A 219 -2.21 -12.54 9.93
CA ASP A 219 -1.94 -13.31 8.71
C ASP A 219 -1.11 -12.52 7.69
N SER A 220 -0.76 -11.25 7.98
CA SER A 220 -0.03 -10.37 7.05
C SER A 220 1.36 -10.87 6.75
N PHE A 221 2.06 -11.44 7.74
CA PHE A 221 3.36 -12.10 7.52
C PHE A 221 3.25 -13.22 6.47
N LEU A 222 2.33 -14.15 6.67
CA LEU A 222 2.13 -15.27 5.74
C LEU A 222 1.68 -14.78 4.37
N PHE A 223 0.78 -13.79 4.32
CA PHE A 223 0.39 -13.17 3.06
C PHE A 223 1.60 -12.58 2.32
N LYS A 224 2.49 -11.90 3.03
CA LYS A 224 3.68 -11.32 2.43
C LYS A 224 4.62 -12.40 1.88
N THR A 225 4.80 -13.55 2.57
CA THR A 225 5.65 -14.66 2.07
C THR A 225 5.17 -15.23 0.74
N VAL A 226 3.87 -15.18 0.46
CA VAL A 226 3.29 -15.65 -0.80
C VAL A 226 3.14 -14.53 -1.82
N TYR A 227 3.21 -13.27 -1.42
CA TYR A 227 3.06 -12.10 -2.30
C TYR A 227 4.38 -11.66 -2.91
N GLU A 228 5.45 -11.55 -2.10
CA GLU A 228 6.76 -11.05 -2.50
C GLU A 228 7.91 -11.76 -1.76
N ASN A 229 9.10 -11.71 -2.33
CA ASN A 229 10.31 -12.09 -1.62
C ASN A 229 10.67 -10.98 -0.63
N PHE A 230 10.96 -11.32 0.63
CA PHE A 230 11.30 -10.31 1.64
C PHE A 230 12.17 -10.86 2.77
N GLU A 231 12.65 -9.92 3.59
CA GLU A 231 13.50 -10.13 4.77
C GLU A 231 12.91 -9.36 5.96
N ASN A 232 13.42 -9.63 7.17
CA ASN A 232 13.14 -8.89 8.42
C ASN A 232 11.71 -8.98 8.98
N GLY A 233 10.89 -9.94 8.54
CA GLY A 233 9.58 -10.16 9.13
C GLY A 233 9.65 -10.96 10.43
N LEU A 234 8.69 -10.74 11.35
CA LEU A 234 8.55 -11.47 12.61
C LEU A 234 7.21 -12.21 12.65
N GLN A 235 7.23 -13.46 13.08
CA GLN A 235 6.02 -14.26 13.26
C GLN A 235 6.06 -15.04 14.56
N GLU A 236 5.10 -14.78 15.44
CA GLU A 236 4.85 -15.65 16.58
C GLU A 236 4.13 -16.92 16.12
N ILE A 237 4.54 -18.05 16.63
CA ILE A 237 3.90 -19.33 16.39
C ILE A 237 3.54 -20.02 17.70
N LYS A 238 2.41 -20.72 17.70
CA LYS A 238 1.99 -21.63 18.77
C LYS A 238 2.36 -23.05 18.36
N LEU A 239 3.19 -23.70 19.17
CA LEU A 239 3.58 -25.09 18.99
C LEU A 239 2.48 -26.05 19.47
N LYS A 240 2.63 -27.33 19.13
CA LYS A 240 1.66 -28.38 19.49
C LYS A 240 1.53 -28.61 21.00
N ASP A 241 2.60 -28.39 21.75
CA ASP A 241 2.61 -28.45 23.22
C ASP A 241 1.96 -27.24 23.89
N GLY A 242 1.52 -26.25 23.09
CA GLY A 242 0.89 -25.02 23.55
C GLY A 242 1.85 -23.88 23.88
N SER A 243 3.16 -24.11 23.81
CA SER A 243 4.18 -23.06 23.96
C SER A 243 4.19 -22.11 22.77
N PHE A 244 4.82 -20.93 22.94
CA PHE A 244 4.96 -19.92 21.90
C PHE A 244 6.44 -19.64 21.69
N LEU A 245 6.80 -19.35 20.44
CA LEU A 245 8.08 -18.80 20.08
C LEU A 245 7.93 -17.82 18.91
N THR A 246 8.89 -16.91 18.76
CA THR A 246 8.92 -15.94 17.67
C THR A 246 10.06 -16.27 16.71
N ILE A 247 9.69 -16.36 15.44
CA ILE A 247 10.64 -16.58 14.33
C ILE A 247 10.82 -15.26 13.59
N GLU A 248 12.09 -14.91 13.34
CA GLU A 248 12.46 -13.84 12.41
C GLU A 248 12.76 -14.42 11.03
N ASN A 249 12.18 -13.81 10.01
CA ASN A 249 12.48 -14.17 8.63
C ASN A 249 13.77 -13.50 8.18
N LEU A 250 14.80 -14.26 7.89
CA LEU A 250 16.05 -13.77 7.31
C LEU A 250 15.96 -13.63 5.79
N ASN A 251 15.24 -14.53 5.14
CA ASN A 251 14.99 -14.49 3.70
C ASN A 251 13.84 -15.44 3.36
N SER A 252 12.89 -14.97 2.57
CA SER A 252 11.86 -15.84 1.99
C SER A 252 11.76 -15.63 0.49
N LYS A 253 11.56 -16.73 -0.24
CA LYS A 253 11.41 -16.75 -1.70
C LYS A 253 10.18 -17.56 -2.07
N VAL A 254 9.40 -17.01 -3.01
CA VAL A 254 8.21 -17.66 -3.54
C VAL A 254 8.39 -18.05 -5.01
N LYS A 255 7.99 -19.26 -5.35
CA LYS A 255 7.95 -19.78 -6.73
C LYS A 255 6.55 -20.25 -7.07
N TYR A 256 6.07 -19.89 -8.24
CA TYR A 256 4.77 -20.27 -8.77
C TYR A 256 4.97 -21.28 -9.90
N GLN A 257 4.38 -22.46 -9.76
CA GLN A 257 4.44 -23.52 -10.75
C GLN A 257 3.05 -23.73 -11.34
N MET A 258 2.93 -23.47 -12.61
CA MET A 258 1.70 -23.61 -13.40
C MET A 258 2.08 -24.14 -14.77
N THR A 259 1.29 -25.06 -15.31
CA THR A 259 1.45 -25.62 -16.65
C THR A 259 0.78 -24.71 -17.67
N GLU A 260 1.43 -24.47 -18.80
CA GLU A 260 0.87 -23.68 -19.89
C GLU A 260 -0.50 -24.21 -20.32
N GLY A 261 -1.49 -23.30 -20.36
CA GLY A 261 -2.86 -23.62 -20.76
C GLY A 261 -3.67 -24.46 -19.79
N ASP A 262 -3.08 -24.90 -18.68
CA ASP A 262 -3.81 -25.66 -17.63
C ASP A 262 -4.30 -24.74 -16.51
N PHE A 263 -5.58 -24.42 -16.52
CA PHE A 263 -6.25 -23.62 -15.49
C PHE A 263 -6.81 -24.45 -14.35
N SER A 264 -6.52 -25.75 -14.30
CA SER A 264 -7.04 -26.63 -13.26
C SER A 264 -6.22 -26.59 -11.97
N LYS A 265 -4.90 -26.36 -12.08
CA LYS A 265 -3.97 -26.51 -10.96
C LYS A 265 -2.89 -25.44 -10.93
N ALA A 266 -2.54 -24.98 -9.72
CA ALA A 266 -1.36 -24.17 -9.45
C ALA A 266 -0.67 -24.64 -8.16
N GLU A 267 0.65 -24.72 -8.18
CA GLU A 267 1.46 -24.95 -6.99
C GLU A 267 2.26 -23.71 -6.64
N VAL A 268 2.24 -23.33 -5.38
CA VAL A 268 3.04 -22.22 -4.84
C VAL A 268 3.99 -22.78 -3.79
N GLN A 269 5.27 -22.63 -4.05
CA GLN A 269 6.32 -23.09 -3.14
C GLN A 269 7.00 -21.89 -2.51
N ILE A 270 7.07 -21.87 -1.18
CA ILE A 270 7.73 -20.86 -0.38
C ILE A 270 8.91 -21.52 0.33
N SER A 271 10.10 -20.98 0.16
CA SER A 271 11.29 -21.35 0.91
C SER A 271 11.67 -20.21 1.84
N MET A 272 11.72 -20.47 3.13
CA MET A 272 12.02 -19.48 4.15
C MET A 272 13.26 -19.93 4.95
N LYS A 273 14.23 -19.02 5.10
CA LYS A 273 15.31 -19.12 6.08
C LYS A 273 15.01 -18.17 7.22
N GLY A 274 15.00 -18.68 8.42
CA GLY A 274 14.68 -17.90 9.61
C GLY A 274 15.62 -18.19 10.76
N ARG A 275 15.45 -17.43 11.83
CA ARG A 275 16.07 -17.72 13.12
C ARG A 275 15.02 -17.65 14.23
N VAL A 276 15.26 -18.37 15.31
CA VAL A 276 14.48 -18.21 16.54
C VAL A 276 14.90 -16.88 17.17
N ALA A 277 14.01 -15.89 17.15
CA ALA A 277 14.26 -14.57 17.73
C ALA A 277 13.96 -14.56 19.24
N ASP A 278 12.92 -15.31 19.65
CA ASP A 278 12.55 -15.50 21.05
C ASP A 278 12.01 -16.94 21.21
N ALA A 279 12.67 -17.70 22.04
CA ALA A 279 12.31 -19.09 22.32
C ALA A 279 11.18 -19.21 23.37
N GLY A 280 10.79 -18.14 24.03
CA GLY A 280 9.80 -18.16 25.10
C GLY A 280 10.19 -19.13 26.22
N ARG A 281 9.41 -20.21 26.37
CA ARG A 281 9.68 -21.29 27.35
C ARG A 281 10.23 -22.55 26.69
N VAL A 282 10.56 -22.50 25.41
CA VAL A 282 11.06 -23.65 24.64
C VAL A 282 12.58 -23.74 24.83
N THR A 283 13.07 -24.90 25.26
CA THR A 283 14.51 -25.17 25.40
C THR A 283 14.96 -26.05 24.25
N PHE A 284 15.97 -25.62 23.51
CA PHE A 284 16.56 -26.40 22.40
C PHE A 284 17.77 -27.20 22.90
N THR A 285 17.51 -28.22 23.70
CA THR A 285 18.58 -29.12 24.24
C THR A 285 19.00 -30.19 23.23
N ASP A 286 18.20 -30.44 22.22
CA ASP A 286 18.42 -31.46 21.20
C ASP A 286 18.30 -30.82 19.79
N PRO A 287 19.25 -31.10 18.85
CA PRO A 287 19.12 -30.69 17.45
C PRO A 287 17.78 -31.08 16.80
N ASN A 288 17.18 -32.20 17.22
CA ASN A 288 15.87 -32.63 16.74
C ASN A 288 14.73 -31.70 17.17
N ALA A 289 14.86 -30.94 18.27
CA ALA A 289 13.85 -30.01 18.74
C ALA A 289 13.66 -28.86 17.73
N LEU A 290 14.75 -28.34 17.15
CA LEU A 290 14.67 -27.31 16.11
C LEU A 290 13.96 -27.83 14.85
N HIS A 291 14.31 -29.05 14.42
CA HIS A 291 13.68 -29.68 13.25
C HIS A 291 12.18 -29.96 13.48
N ALA A 292 11.77 -30.29 14.70
CA ALA A 292 10.35 -30.42 15.05
C ALA A 292 9.63 -29.08 14.91
N VAL A 293 10.22 -27.96 15.33
CA VAL A 293 9.68 -26.61 15.17
C VAL A 293 9.57 -26.24 13.69
N GLU A 294 10.59 -26.49 12.88
CA GLU A 294 10.56 -26.25 11.42
C GLU A 294 9.37 -26.96 10.78
N LYS A 295 9.19 -28.25 11.09
CA LYS A 295 8.10 -29.08 10.57
C LYS A 295 6.74 -28.56 11.01
N ASP A 296 6.58 -28.18 12.26
CA ASP A 296 5.34 -27.66 12.81
C ASP A 296 4.99 -26.30 12.18
N PHE A 297 5.96 -25.40 12.09
CA PHE A 297 5.76 -24.10 11.45
C PHE A 297 5.43 -24.23 9.96
N SER A 298 6.17 -25.06 9.22
CA SER A 298 5.89 -25.36 7.81
C SER A 298 4.47 -25.90 7.62
N GLY A 299 4.05 -26.85 8.47
CA GLY A 299 2.73 -27.44 8.39
C GLY A 299 1.57 -26.49 8.72
N VAL A 300 1.71 -25.73 9.82
CA VAL A 300 0.71 -24.72 10.24
C VAL A 300 0.61 -23.60 9.20
N SER A 301 1.74 -23.08 8.72
CA SER A 301 1.79 -22.01 7.73
C SER A 301 1.20 -22.45 6.39
N SER A 302 1.57 -23.63 5.88
CA SER A 302 0.98 -24.19 4.65
C SER A 302 -0.53 -24.32 4.76
N LYS A 303 -1.05 -24.79 5.91
CA LYS A 303 -2.50 -24.90 6.15
C LYS A 303 -3.19 -23.54 6.16
N LYS A 304 -2.62 -22.53 6.83
CA LYS A 304 -3.16 -21.16 6.85
C LYS A 304 -3.13 -20.53 5.45
N LEU A 305 -2.04 -20.69 4.70
CA LEU A 305 -1.89 -20.19 3.33
C LEU A 305 -2.91 -20.83 2.38
N ASN A 306 -3.11 -22.14 2.45
CA ASN A 306 -4.14 -22.81 1.64
C ASN A 306 -5.55 -22.31 1.98
N LYS A 307 -5.87 -22.05 3.26
CA LYS A 307 -7.13 -21.42 3.65
C LYS A 307 -7.26 -20.00 3.09
N MET A 308 -6.16 -19.27 3.04
CA MET A 308 -6.09 -17.91 2.46
C MET A 308 -6.37 -17.93 0.95
N MET A 309 -5.79 -18.91 0.20
CA MET A 309 -6.09 -19.07 -1.22
C MET A 309 -7.57 -19.33 -1.47
N LYS A 310 -8.19 -20.24 -0.69
CA LYS A 310 -9.64 -20.49 -0.77
C LYS A 310 -10.48 -19.24 -0.47
N LYS A 311 -10.03 -18.40 0.47
CA LYS A 311 -10.66 -17.09 0.74
C LYS A 311 -10.58 -16.18 -0.48
N PHE A 312 -9.43 -16.05 -1.13
CA PHE A 312 -9.26 -15.23 -2.34
C PHE A 312 -10.16 -15.72 -3.48
N GLN A 313 -10.20 -17.02 -3.71
CA GLN A 313 -11.09 -17.65 -4.69
C GLN A 313 -12.56 -17.37 -4.41
N LYS A 314 -13.00 -17.49 -3.15
CA LYS A 314 -14.38 -17.20 -2.72
C LYS A 314 -14.74 -15.72 -2.92
N LEU A 315 -13.79 -14.82 -2.74
CA LEU A 315 -13.95 -13.38 -2.97
C LEU A 315 -13.79 -13.01 -4.46
N HIS A 316 -13.45 -13.96 -5.32
CA HIS A 316 -13.12 -13.74 -6.73
C HIS A 316 -12.00 -12.71 -6.95
N VAL A 317 -11.02 -12.64 -6.04
CA VAL A 317 -9.84 -11.76 -6.12
C VAL A 317 -8.58 -12.57 -6.35
N ASP A 318 -7.68 -12.04 -7.17
CA ASP A 318 -6.36 -12.62 -7.41
C ASP A 318 -5.26 -11.61 -7.04
N PRO A 319 -4.99 -11.38 -5.74
CA PRO A 319 -3.97 -10.44 -5.32
C PRO A 319 -2.55 -10.90 -5.69
N LEU A 320 -2.34 -12.21 -5.89
CA LEU A 320 -1.04 -12.79 -6.23
C LEU A 320 -0.68 -12.70 -7.71
N GLY A 321 -1.66 -12.31 -8.55
CA GLY A 321 -1.47 -12.21 -9.99
C GLY A 321 -1.21 -13.57 -10.65
N LEU A 322 -1.91 -14.63 -10.21
CA LEU A 322 -1.79 -15.94 -10.84
C LEU A 322 -2.26 -15.88 -12.28
N GLY A 323 -3.30 -15.08 -12.59
CA GLY A 323 -3.77 -14.86 -13.94
C GLY A 323 -2.73 -14.20 -14.83
N GLU A 324 -2.01 -13.20 -14.33
CA GLU A 324 -0.95 -12.54 -15.08
C GLU A 324 0.26 -13.46 -15.28
N LYS A 325 0.61 -14.25 -14.26
CA LYS A 325 1.67 -15.25 -14.35
C LYS A 325 1.32 -16.36 -15.36
N MET A 326 0.05 -16.77 -15.42
CA MET A 326 -0.42 -17.74 -16.41
C MET A 326 -0.43 -17.13 -17.81
N ARG A 327 -0.90 -15.89 -17.97
CA ARG A 327 -0.87 -15.16 -19.23
C ARG A 327 0.54 -15.08 -19.82
N SER A 328 1.53 -14.81 -18.98
CA SER A 328 2.92 -14.72 -19.42
C SER A 328 3.51 -16.03 -19.97
N LYS A 329 2.87 -17.16 -19.66
CA LYS A 329 3.30 -18.51 -20.09
C LYS A 329 2.43 -19.12 -21.18
N THR A 330 1.22 -18.58 -21.39
CA THR A 330 0.22 -19.20 -22.27
C THR A 330 0.01 -18.36 -23.53
N ARG A 331 0.24 -18.95 -24.69
CA ARG A 331 -0.07 -18.30 -25.96
C ARG A 331 -1.59 -18.19 -26.15
N ASN A 332 -2.07 -17.04 -26.63
CA ASN A 332 -3.50 -16.76 -26.82
C ASN A 332 -4.33 -16.92 -25.52
N PHE A 333 -3.79 -16.43 -24.40
CA PHE A 333 -4.46 -16.48 -23.11
C PHE A 333 -5.80 -15.74 -23.11
N ASP A 334 -6.86 -16.39 -22.62
CA ASP A 334 -8.19 -15.81 -22.50
C ASP A 334 -8.50 -15.47 -21.03
N PHE A 335 -8.59 -14.18 -20.70
CA PHE A 335 -8.96 -13.72 -19.37
C PHE A 335 -10.41 -14.05 -18.97
N LYS A 336 -11.31 -14.24 -19.93
CA LYS A 336 -12.70 -14.63 -19.62
C LYS A 336 -12.71 -16.05 -19.10
N GLU A 337 -12.03 -16.97 -19.81
CA GLU A 337 -11.88 -18.36 -19.37
C GLU A 337 -11.16 -18.43 -18.01
N TRP A 338 -10.09 -17.66 -17.81
CA TRP A 338 -9.39 -17.55 -16.53
C TRP A 338 -10.34 -17.18 -15.39
N LYS A 339 -11.12 -16.10 -15.54
CA LYS A 339 -12.06 -15.61 -14.51
C LYS A 339 -13.13 -16.65 -14.15
N GLU A 340 -13.55 -17.49 -15.08
CA GLU A 340 -14.51 -18.59 -14.86
C GLU A 340 -13.87 -19.79 -14.12
N LYS A 341 -12.62 -20.10 -14.42
CA LYS A 341 -11.89 -21.28 -13.87
C LYS A 341 -11.17 -21.00 -12.56
N TYR A 342 -10.61 -19.79 -12.36
CA TYR A 342 -9.85 -19.42 -11.18
C TYR A 342 -10.56 -19.75 -9.84
N PRO A 343 -11.86 -19.48 -9.65
CA PRO A 343 -12.54 -19.81 -8.38
C PRO A 343 -12.58 -21.31 -8.06
N LYS A 344 -12.40 -22.16 -9.06
CA LYS A 344 -12.47 -23.63 -8.95
C LYS A 344 -11.09 -24.30 -9.06
N MET A 345 -10.04 -23.52 -9.35
CA MET A 345 -8.68 -24.02 -9.51
C MET A 345 -8.18 -24.68 -8.22
N ASP A 346 -7.50 -25.80 -8.33
CA ASP A 346 -6.80 -26.40 -7.21
C ASP A 346 -5.46 -25.66 -6.98
N ILE A 347 -5.44 -24.79 -5.99
CA ILE A 347 -4.26 -24.01 -5.62
C ILE A 347 -3.68 -24.60 -4.35
N THR A 348 -2.51 -25.21 -4.45
CA THR A 348 -1.79 -25.78 -3.31
C THR A 348 -0.59 -24.89 -2.97
N VAL A 349 -0.48 -24.50 -1.70
CA VAL A 349 0.66 -23.75 -1.16
C VAL A 349 1.43 -24.62 -0.20
N LYS A 350 2.73 -24.74 -0.43
CA LYS A 350 3.67 -25.41 0.46
C LYS A 350 4.72 -24.42 0.93
N MET A 351 5.00 -24.43 2.22
CA MET A 351 6.05 -23.63 2.83
C MET A 351 7.07 -24.54 3.49
N ASP A 352 8.32 -24.41 3.06
CA ASP A 352 9.47 -25.10 3.63
C ASP A 352 10.28 -24.09 4.43
N VAL A 353 10.59 -24.41 5.67
CA VAL A 353 11.27 -23.52 6.61
C VAL A 353 12.54 -24.19 7.11
N GLU A 354 13.64 -23.46 7.03
CA GLU A 354 14.94 -23.78 7.61
C GLU A 354 15.24 -22.75 8.70
N LEU A 355 15.45 -23.21 9.93
CA LEU A 355 15.72 -22.34 11.07
C LEU A 355 17.17 -22.47 11.54
N SER A 356 17.76 -21.35 11.94
CA SER A 356 18.99 -21.31 12.70
C SER A 356 18.70 -20.89 14.15
N GLN A 357 19.48 -21.39 15.10
CA GLN A 357 19.48 -20.87 16.46
C GLN A 357 20.21 -19.51 16.46
N SER A 358 19.69 -18.51 17.14
CA SER A 358 20.50 -17.35 17.48
C SER A 358 21.54 -17.82 18.50
N GLY A 359 22.82 -17.56 18.22
CA GLY A 359 23.93 -18.01 19.07
C GLY A 359 24.03 -17.31 20.42
N ILE A 360 22.94 -17.19 21.15
CA ILE A 360 22.89 -16.84 22.56
C ILE A 360 22.69 -18.18 23.28
N VAL A 361 23.80 -18.84 23.48
CA VAL A 361 23.93 -19.89 24.52
C VAL A 361 24.33 -19.14 25.79
N ASP A 362 23.47 -19.16 26.79
CA ASP A 362 23.86 -18.86 28.17
C ASP A 362 24.77 -19.94 28.72
#